data_9a0def06673253742180ca87887bd5c6
#
_entry.id   9a0def06673253742180ca87887bd5c6
#
_cell.length_a   1.000
_cell.length_b   1.000
_cell.length_c   1.000
_cell.angle_alpha   90.00
_cell.angle_beta   90.00
_cell.angle_gamma   90.00
#
_symmetry.space_group_name_H-M   'P 1'
#
loop_
_entity.id
_entity.type
_entity.pdbx_description
1 polymer ?
#
loop_
_entity_poly.entity_id
_entity_poly.type
_entity_poly.pdbx_seq_one_letter_code
_entity_poly.pdbx_strand_id
1 'polypeptide(L)'
;MTQDSGHTFRQAARRFASGVTVVTTRALDGDYGLTVSSFASLSLNPLLVTVSINRSSQLLQYVRSVQAFAVSVLASDQQQAAQYFATSGRRPDPAGFSNVPATVQETGAPIIAGCLSWFDCTLEDILPGGDHEILVVAWPRRADAPVNHWSTGPANIGH
;
A
#
# COMPACT_ATOMS: atom_id res chain seq x y z
N MET A 1 -19.54 -12.62 20.12
CA MET A 1 -20.01 -11.69 19.08
C MET A 1 -20.92 -12.46 18.14
N THR A 2 -22.17 -12.07 18.02
CA THR A 2 -23.12 -12.72 17.12
C THR A 2 -22.78 -12.41 15.66
N GLN A 3 -23.13 -13.29 14.72
CA GLN A 3 -22.90 -13.09 13.27
C GLN A 3 -23.47 -11.75 12.76
N ASP A 4 -24.47 -11.22 13.42
CA ASP A 4 -25.16 -9.96 13.10
C ASP A 4 -24.28 -8.72 13.33
N SER A 5 -23.46 -8.70 14.39
CA SER A 5 -22.58 -7.55 14.71
C SER A 5 -21.47 -7.34 13.68
N GLY A 6 -20.88 -8.40 13.14
CA GLY A 6 -19.84 -8.31 12.13
C GLY A 6 -20.36 -7.85 10.76
N HIS A 7 -21.60 -8.21 10.41
CA HIS A 7 -22.24 -7.75 9.18
C HIS A 7 -22.56 -6.25 9.24
N THR A 8 -23.18 -5.82 10.34
CA THR A 8 -23.51 -4.40 10.58
C THR A 8 -22.24 -3.53 10.60
N PHE A 9 -21.18 -3.98 11.25
CA PHE A 9 -19.91 -3.28 11.27
C PHE A 9 -19.34 -3.09 9.85
N ARG A 10 -19.30 -4.17 9.04
CA ARG A 10 -18.80 -4.08 7.66
C ARG A 10 -19.63 -3.14 6.79
N GLN A 11 -20.96 -3.13 6.95
CA GLN A 11 -21.83 -2.19 6.22
C GLN A 11 -21.53 -0.74 6.59
N ALA A 12 -21.33 -0.45 7.86
CA ALA A 12 -20.95 0.89 8.32
C ALA A 12 -19.57 1.31 7.80
N ALA A 13 -18.56 0.44 7.94
CA ALA A 13 -17.20 0.71 7.51
C ALA A 13 -17.08 0.98 6.00
N ARG A 14 -17.89 0.29 5.18
CA ARG A 14 -17.91 0.50 3.70
C ARG A 14 -18.39 1.89 3.27
N ARG A 15 -19.05 2.64 4.15
CA ARG A 15 -19.49 4.00 3.86
C ARG A 15 -18.38 5.04 4.02
N PHE A 16 -17.28 4.65 4.66
CA PHE A 16 -16.11 5.50 4.77
C PHE A 16 -15.32 5.43 3.45
N ALA A 17 -15.33 6.53 2.71
CA ALA A 17 -14.57 6.62 1.46
C ALA A 17 -13.08 6.76 1.77
N SER A 18 -12.28 5.92 1.16
CA SER A 18 -10.81 5.97 1.23
C SER A 18 -10.21 5.90 -0.17
N GLY A 19 -8.98 6.34 -0.31
CA GLY A 19 -8.19 6.04 -1.49
C GLY A 19 -7.96 4.52 -1.62
N VAL A 20 -7.69 4.06 -2.83
CA VAL A 20 -7.24 2.69 -3.10
C VAL A 20 -5.74 2.71 -3.28
N THR A 21 -5.03 1.87 -2.53
CA THR A 21 -3.58 1.74 -2.63
C THR A 21 -3.17 0.32 -3.00
N VAL A 22 -2.00 0.20 -3.58
CA VAL A 22 -1.31 -1.10 -3.76
C VAL A 22 -0.03 -1.05 -2.95
N VAL A 23 0.11 -2.01 -2.04
CA VAL A 23 1.34 -2.25 -1.28
C VAL A 23 2.13 -3.34 -1.98
N THR A 24 3.38 -3.06 -2.29
CA THR A 24 4.27 -3.96 -3.04
C THR A 24 5.58 -4.16 -2.32
N THR A 25 6.17 -5.33 -2.48
CA THR A 25 7.52 -5.62 -2.01
C THR A 25 8.25 -6.52 -3.00
N ARG A 26 9.58 -6.48 -2.99
CA ARG A 26 10.43 -7.37 -3.78
C ARG A 26 11.05 -8.40 -2.87
N ALA A 27 10.50 -9.61 -2.90
CA ALA A 27 11.02 -10.75 -2.17
C ALA A 27 12.07 -11.51 -3.02
N LEU A 28 12.73 -12.50 -2.41
CA LEU A 28 13.75 -13.30 -3.12
C LEU A 28 13.18 -14.09 -4.31
N ASP A 29 11.93 -14.50 -4.21
CA ASP A 29 11.22 -15.29 -5.22
C ASP A 29 10.40 -14.43 -6.22
N GLY A 30 10.45 -13.11 -6.10
CA GLY A 30 9.84 -12.17 -7.04
C GLY A 30 9.06 -11.04 -6.40
N ASP A 31 8.44 -10.24 -7.26
CA ASP A 31 7.62 -9.10 -6.86
C ASP A 31 6.24 -9.57 -6.38
N TYR A 32 5.80 -9.06 -5.24
CA TYR A 32 4.49 -9.32 -4.67
C TYR A 32 3.77 -8.02 -4.32
N GLY A 33 2.45 -8.00 -4.48
CA GLY A 33 1.65 -6.82 -4.15
C GLY A 33 0.23 -7.19 -3.72
N LEU A 34 -0.40 -6.30 -2.99
CA LEU A 34 -1.75 -6.43 -2.47
C LEU A 34 -2.48 -5.09 -2.51
N THR A 35 -3.73 -5.10 -2.96
CA THR A 35 -4.61 -3.93 -2.87
C THR A 35 -5.07 -3.72 -1.42
N VAL A 36 -4.89 -2.51 -0.91
CA VAL A 36 -5.15 -2.14 0.47
C VAL A 36 -5.87 -0.79 0.52
N SER A 37 -6.86 -0.67 1.39
CA SER A 37 -7.59 0.60 1.65
C SER A 37 -7.30 1.20 3.04
N SER A 38 -6.43 0.57 3.82
CA SER A 38 -6.12 0.94 5.21
C SER A 38 -4.93 1.89 5.35
N PHE A 39 -4.44 2.46 4.25
CA PHE A 39 -3.34 3.41 4.27
C PHE A 39 -3.73 4.72 4.98
N ALA A 40 -2.83 5.23 5.84
CA ALA A 40 -2.98 6.54 6.45
C ALA A 40 -1.61 7.19 6.72
N SER A 41 -1.54 8.52 6.61
CA SER A 41 -0.41 9.27 7.15
C SER A 41 -0.49 9.28 8.67
N LEU A 42 0.63 9.05 9.35
CA LEU A 42 0.68 8.94 10.81
C LEU A 42 1.38 10.14 11.47
N SER A 43 2.55 10.53 10.97
CA SER A 43 3.39 11.55 11.59
C SER A 43 4.14 12.37 10.55
N LEU A 44 4.39 13.63 10.86
CA LEU A 44 5.24 14.52 10.08
C LEU A 44 6.65 14.67 10.66
N ASN A 45 6.85 14.28 11.92
CA ASN A 45 8.16 14.30 12.56
C ASN A 45 8.28 13.17 13.61
N PRO A 46 8.92 12.05 13.26
CA PRO A 46 9.42 11.67 11.93
C PRO A 46 8.29 11.48 10.91
N LEU A 47 8.66 11.38 9.63
CA LEU A 47 7.69 11.11 8.55
C LEU A 47 7.28 9.65 8.58
N LEU A 48 6.07 9.38 9.05
CA LEU A 48 5.54 8.03 9.18
C LEU A 48 4.20 7.88 8.45
N VAL A 49 3.99 6.70 7.90
CA VAL A 49 2.69 6.25 7.40
C VAL A 49 2.34 4.89 8.02
N THR A 50 1.08 4.52 7.97
CA THR A 50 0.60 3.21 8.43
C THR A 50 -0.18 2.48 7.36
N VAL A 51 -0.10 1.15 7.42
CA VAL A 51 -0.91 0.23 6.62
C VAL A 51 -1.32 -0.94 7.50
N SER A 52 -2.60 -1.30 7.50
CA SER A 52 -3.09 -2.48 8.23
C SER A 52 -3.22 -3.66 7.26
N ILE A 53 -2.57 -4.77 7.58
CA ILE A 53 -2.52 -5.98 6.76
C ILE A 53 -3.07 -7.16 7.57
N ASN A 54 -3.93 -7.98 6.97
CA ASN A 54 -4.45 -9.19 7.61
C ASN A 54 -3.30 -10.15 7.96
N ARG A 55 -3.35 -10.74 9.16
CA ARG A 55 -2.31 -11.65 9.68
C ARG A 55 -2.08 -12.87 8.80
N SER A 56 -3.10 -13.32 8.06
CA SER A 56 -2.99 -14.44 7.12
C SER A 56 -2.41 -14.06 5.76
N SER A 57 -2.13 -12.77 5.52
CA SER A 57 -1.62 -12.30 4.23
C SER A 57 -0.17 -12.73 4.00
N GLN A 58 0.11 -13.26 2.81
CA GLN A 58 1.47 -13.54 2.38
C GLN A 58 2.34 -12.27 2.30
N LEU A 59 1.73 -11.13 1.95
CA LEU A 59 2.45 -9.84 1.92
C LEU A 59 3.12 -9.54 3.27
N LEU A 60 2.43 -9.81 4.36
CA LEU A 60 2.97 -9.58 5.71
C LEU A 60 4.25 -10.39 5.96
N GLN A 61 4.28 -11.65 5.50
CA GLN A 61 5.48 -12.50 5.63
C GLN A 61 6.65 -11.95 4.81
N TYR A 62 6.39 -11.51 3.57
CA TYR A 62 7.42 -10.90 2.72
C TYR A 62 7.93 -9.58 3.31
N VAL A 63 7.05 -8.71 3.78
CA VAL A 63 7.44 -7.44 4.40
C VAL A 63 8.29 -7.66 5.66
N ARG A 64 7.95 -8.66 6.48
CA ARG A 64 8.77 -9.05 7.64
C ARG A 64 10.18 -9.51 7.26
N SER A 65 10.30 -10.24 6.16
CA SER A 65 11.58 -10.74 5.66
C SER A 65 12.43 -9.64 5.00
N VAL A 66 11.80 -8.82 4.16
CA VAL A 66 12.48 -7.78 3.35
C VAL A 66 12.70 -6.49 4.12
N GLN A 67 11.84 -6.18 5.11
CA GLN A 67 11.83 -4.95 5.91
C GLN A 67 11.59 -3.67 5.09
N ALA A 68 11.09 -3.80 3.87
CA ALA A 68 10.82 -2.69 2.97
C ALA A 68 9.64 -2.98 2.05
N PHE A 69 8.89 -1.95 1.68
CA PHE A 69 7.81 -2.03 0.72
C PHE A 69 7.47 -0.65 0.15
N ALA A 70 6.76 -0.61 -0.97
CA ALA A 70 6.21 0.62 -1.52
C ALA A 70 4.68 0.64 -1.39
N VAL A 71 4.13 1.83 -1.24
CA VAL A 71 2.69 2.09 -1.31
C VAL A 71 2.43 3.00 -2.50
N SER A 72 1.62 2.55 -3.45
CA SER A 72 1.18 3.34 -4.59
C SER A 72 -0.29 3.73 -4.42
N VAL A 73 -0.60 5.01 -4.38
CA VAL A 73 -1.98 5.53 -4.36
C VAL A 73 -2.49 5.56 -5.79
N LEU A 74 -3.47 4.72 -6.10
CA LEU A 74 -3.94 4.54 -7.47
C LEU A 74 -4.78 5.72 -7.96
N ALA A 75 -4.61 6.04 -9.25
CA ALA A 75 -5.49 6.96 -9.97
C ALA A 75 -6.84 6.30 -10.33
N SER A 76 -7.84 7.11 -10.64
CA SER A 76 -9.20 6.62 -10.94
C SER A 76 -9.28 5.72 -12.16
N ASP A 77 -8.37 5.83 -13.10
CA ASP A 77 -8.25 5.00 -14.31
C ASP A 77 -7.46 3.70 -14.10
N GLN A 78 -6.93 3.47 -12.89
CA GLN A 78 -6.14 2.28 -12.55
C GLN A 78 -6.98 1.16 -11.89
N GLN A 79 -8.26 1.07 -12.19
CA GLN A 79 -9.15 0.05 -11.63
C GLN A 79 -8.67 -1.38 -11.95
N GLN A 80 -8.11 -1.61 -13.14
CA GLN A 80 -7.59 -2.92 -13.51
C GLN A 80 -6.40 -3.33 -12.63
N ALA A 81 -5.50 -2.40 -12.31
CA ALA A 81 -4.42 -2.66 -11.36
C ALA A 81 -4.96 -2.99 -9.97
N ALA A 82 -5.94 -2.22 -9.48
CA ALA A 82 -6.59 -2.49 -8.19
C ALA A 82 -7.20 -3.90 -8.14
N GLN A 83 -7.89 -4.32 -9.18
CA GLN A 83 -8.49 -5.67 -9.28
C GLN A 83 -7.42 -6.77 -9.37
N TYR A 84 -6.38 -6.54 -10.16
CA TYR A 84 -5.25 -7.49 -10.28
C TYR A 84 -4.64 -7.80 -8.91
N PHE A 85 -4.33 -6.77 -8.11
CA PHE A 85 -3.73 -6.94 -6.79
C PHE A 85 -4.73 -7.35 -5.69
N ALA A 86 -6.04 -7.24 -5.92
CA ALA A 86 -7.06 -7.75 -5.01
C ALA A 86 -7.32 -9.25 -5.15
N THR A 87 -6.86 -9.89 -6.23
CA THR A 87 -7.05 -11.32 -6.49
C THR A 87 -6.25 -12.16 -5.48
N SER A 88 -6.92 -13.05 -4.77
CA SER A 88 -6.29 -13.97 -3.82
C SER A 88 -5.53 -15.11 -4.52
N GLY A 89 -4.60 -15.73 -3.79
CA GLY A 89 -3.86 -16.91 -4.27
C GLY A 89 -2.76 -16.61 -5.29
N ARG A 90 -2.41 -15.34 -5.50
CA ARG A 90 -1.29 -14.99 -6.36
C ARG A 90 0.04 -15.40 -5.71
N ARG A 91 1.01 -15.68 -6.55
CA ARG A 91 2.39 -15.96 -6.14
C ARG A 91 3.28 -14.78 -6.51
N PRO A 92 4.45 -14.65 -5.89
CA PRO A 92 5.47 -13.71 -6.35
C PRO A 92 5.79 -13.91 -7.83
N ASP A 93 6.05 -12.83 -8.53
CA ASP A 93 6.38 -12.85 -9.95
C ASP A 93 7.85 -12.49 -10.15
N PRO A 94 8.71 -13.47 -10.54
CA PRO A 94 10.13 -13.21 -10.77
C PRO A 94 10.42 -12.23 -11.91
N ALA A 95 9.48 -12.13 -12.88
CA ALA A 95 9.60 -11.24 -14.03
C ALA A 95 8.99 -9.85 -13.79
N GLY A 96 8.44 -9.61 -12.58
CA GLY A 96 7.64 -8.44 -12.27
C GLY A 96 6.18 -8.62 -12.66
N PHE A 97 5.36 -7.60 -12.45
CA PHE A 97 3.92 -7.68 -12.67
C PHE A 97 3.59 -7.65 -14.17
N SER A 98 3.22 -8.80 -14.74
CA SER A 98 3.11 -9.05 -16.19
C SER A 98 2.23 -8.05 -16.95
N ASN A 99 1.24 -7.43 -16.30
CA ASN A 99 0.31 -6.51 -16.95
C ASN A 99 0.20 -5.15 -16.24
N VAL A 100 1.06 -4.89 -15.25
CA VAL A 100 1.04 -3.64 -14.50
C VAL A 100 2.45 -3.06 -14.49
N PRO A 101 2.72 -2.03 -15.32
CA PRO A 101 4.02 -1.37 -15.35
C PRO A 101 4.39 -0.83 -13.97
N ALA A 102 5.63 -1.05 -13.57
CA ALA A 102 6.16 -0.56 -12.31
C ALA A 102 7.57 -0.01 -12.48
N THR A 103 7.93 0.91 -11.60
CA THR A 103 9.29 1.45 -11.44
C THR A 103 9.81 1.12 -10.05
N VAL A 104 11.08 1.38 -9.78
CA VAL A 104 11.68 1.19 -8.46
C VAL A 104 12.42 2.43 -8.02
N GLN A 105 12.52 2.62 -6.72
CA GLN A 105 13.32 3.67 -6.10
C GLN A 105 14.32 3.05 -5.12
N GLU A 106 14.57 3.67 -3.97
CA GLU A 106 15.65 3.32 -3.06
C GLU A 106 15.56 1.91 -2.46
N THR A 107 14.34 1.48 -2.07
CA THR A 107 14.17 0.15 -1.44
C THR A 107 14.14 -0.99 -2.45
N GLY A 108 13.97 -0.67 -3.74
CA GLY A 108 13.78 -1.67 -4.80
C GLY A 108 12.37 -2.26 -4.85
N ALA A 109 11.48 -1.88 -3.96
CA ALA A 109 10.07 -2.29 -4.02
C ALA A 109 9.39 -1.68 -5.26
N PRO A 110 8.55 -2.44 -5.98
CA PRO A 110 7.89 -1.94 -7.18
C PRO A 110 6.89 -0.82 -6.87
N ILE A 111 6.94 0.27 -7.62
CA ILE A 111 6.00 1.39 -7.56
C ILE A 111 5.17 1.35 -8.83
N ILE A 112 3.84 1.33 -8.71
CA ILE A 112 2.93 1.24 -9.85
C ILE A 112 3.05 2.50 -10.70
N ALA A 113 3.37 2.35 -11.98
CA ALA A 113 3.51 3.47 -12.90
C ALA A 113 2.17 4.19 -13.09
N GLY A 114 2.20 5.52 -13.15
CA GLY A 114 0.99 6.35 -13.33
C GLY A 114 0.12 6.51 -12.08
N CYS A 115 0.54 6.03 -10.92
CA CYS A 115 -0.18 6.29 -9.67
C CYS A 115 -0.17 7.79 -9.30
N LEU A 116 -1.14 8.22 -8.49
CA LEU A 116 -1.26 9.62 -8.05
C LEU A 116 -0.09 10.06 -7.17
N SER A 117 0.32 9.17 -6.28
CA SER A 117 1.46 9.36 -5.38
C SER A 117 1.97 8.02 -4.90
N TRP A 118 3.18 8.01 -4.35
CA TRP A 118 3.78 6.80 -3.84
C TRP A 118 4.66 7.09 -2.61
N PHE A 119 4.85 6.05 -1.82
CA PHE A 119 5.72 6.04 -0.65
C PHE A 119 6.62 4.81 -0.75
N ASP A 120 7.92 5.04 -0.83
CA ASP A 120 8.94 4.00 -0.78
C ASP A 120 9.44 3.93 0.66
N CYS A 121 9.19 2.81 1.36
CA CYS A 121 9.17 2.77 2.81
C CYS A 121 10.07 1.68 3.38
N THR A 122 10.69 1.98 4.52
CA THR A 122 11.31 0.99 5.40
C THR A 122 10.42 0.72 6.61
N LEU A 123 10.37 -0.54 7.04
CA LEU A 123 9.58 -0.95 8.20
C LEU A 123 10.22 -0.45 9.49
N GLU A 124 9.46 0.27 10.32
CA GLU A 124 9.89 0.73 11.64
C GLU A 124 9.35 -0.16 12.75
N ASP A 125 8.06 -0.50 12.69
CA ASP A 125 7.41 -1.28 13.73
C ASP A 125 6.20 -2.05 13.17
N ILE A 126 5.79 -3.09 13.89
CA ILE A 126 4.58 -3.86 13.62
C ILE A 126 3.78 -3.96 14.91
N LEU A 127 2.60 -3.38 14.91
CA LEU A 127 1.71 -3.33 16.07
C LEU A 127 0.50 -4.26 15.89
N PRO A 128 0.00 -4.88 16.97
CA PRO A 128 -1.19 -5.73 16.89
C PRO A 128 -2.45 -4.89 16.62
N GLY A 129 -3.31 -5.36 15.71
CA GLY A 129 -4.59 -4.74 15.35
C GLY A 129 -5.71 -5.76 15.20
N GLY A 130 -5.92 -6.65 16.18
CA GLY A 130 -6.94 -7.69 16.11
C GLY A 130 -6.54 -8.82 15.16
N ASP A 131 -7.31 -9.06 14.09
CA ASP A 131 -7.01 -10.01 13.01
C ASP A 131 -6.05 -9.43 11.94
N HIS A 132 -5.63 -8.18 12.12
CA HIS A 132 -4.64 -7.46 11.31
C HIS A 132 -3.39 -7.15 12.12
N GLU A 133 -2.36 -6.73 11.42
CA GLU A 133 -1.18 -6.07 11.96
C GLU A 133 -1.04 -4.69 11.30
N ILE A 134 -0.68 -3.72 12.12
CA ILE A 134 -0.47 -2.33 11.69
C ILE A 134 1.03 -2.16 11.44
N LEU A 135 1.40 -2.00 10.19
CA LEU A 135 2.77 -1.68 9.80
C LEU A 135 2.98 -0.17 10.00
N VAL A 136 3.94 0.20 10.82
CA VAL A 136 4.42 1.58 10.95
C VAL A 136 5.70 1.68 10.13
N VAL A 137 5.74 2.61 9.19
CA VAL A 137 6.84 2.71 8.24
C VAL A 137 7.34 4.13 8.12
N ALA A 138 8.65 4.26 8.05
CA ALA A 138 9.31 5.51 7.75
C ALA A 138 9.40 5.73 6.24
N TRP A 139 9.13 6.96 5.83
CA TRP A 139 9.47 7.41 4.49
C TRP A 139 10.89 7.95 4.50
N PRO A 140 11.88 7.26 3.90
CA PRO A 140 13.25 7.72 3.89
C PRO A 140 13.34 9.02 3.08
N ARG A 141 13.61 10.13 3.76
CA ARG A 141 14.08 11.35 3.09
C ARG A 141 15.60 11.25 2.94
N ARG A 142 16.08 11.11 1.73
CA ARG A 142 17.40 11.64 1.41
C ARG A 142 17.31 13.17 1.36
N ALA A 143 18.26 13.83 1.96
CA ALA A 143 18.32 15.30 2.00
C ALA A 143 18.37 15.94 0.60
N ASP A 144 18.66 15.16 -0.42
CA ASP A 144 18.93 15.53 -1.81
C ASP A 144 17.92 14.89 -2.80
N ALA A 145 16.94 14.12 -2.34
CA ALA A 145 15.91 13.59 -3.24
C ALA A 145 15.06 14.76 -3.78
N PRO A 146 14.91 14.89 -5.11
CA PRO A 146 14.02 15.90 -5.65
C PRO A 146 12.63 15.67 -5.08
N VAL A 147 12.06 16.73 -4.50
CA VAL A 147 10.64 16.69 -4.10
C VAL A 147 9.88 16.37 -5.38
N ASN A 148 9.26 15.19 -5.46
CA ASN A 148 8.42 14.90 -6.60
C ASN A 148 7.41 16.02 -6.70
N HIS A 149 7.48 16.80 -7.75
CA HIS A 149 6.51 17.83 -8.03
C HIS A 149 5.16 17.14 -8.12
N TRP A 150 4.34 17.34 -7.10
CA TRP A 150 2.93 17.10 -7.19
C TRP A 150 2.45 17.90 -8.41
N SER A 151 2.13 17.23 -9.50
CA SER A 151 1.31 17.86 -10.50
C SER A 151 -0.06 18.05 -9.85
N THR A 152 -0.23 19.19 -9.17
CA THR A 152 -1.53 19.67 -8.72
C THR A 152 -2.32 20.00 -9.99
N GLY A 153 -2.93 18.97 -10.56
CA GLY A 153 -4.11 19.19 -11.38
C GLY A 153 -5.12 19.94 -10.51
N PRO A 154 -5.89 20.89 -11.02
CA PRO A 154 -6.82 21.66 -10.21
C PRO A 154 -7.77 20.69 -9.53
N ALA A 155 -7.73 20.66 -8.19
CA ALA A 155 -8.75 20.00 -7.38
C ALA A 155 -10.06 20.73 -7.67
N ASN A 156 -10.88 20.12 -8.52
CA ASN A 156 -12.22 20.60 -8.77
C ASN A 156 -13.06 20.23 -7.54
N ILE A 157 -12.98 21.05 -6.50
CA ILE A 157 -13.88 20.97 -5.35
C ILE A 157 -15.18 21.62 -5.84
N GLY A 158 -16.04 20.80 -6.47
CA GLY A 158 -17.41 21.19 -6.75
C GLY A 158 -18.14 21.44 -5.44
N HIS A 159 -18.68 22.62 -5.27
CA HIS A 159 -19.63 22.99 -4.24
C HIS A 159 -20.98 22.30 -4.48
#